data_18b9ceb067d38631aae3445fe0c2c6ad
#
_entry.id   18b9ceb067d38631aae3445fe0c2c6ad
#
_cell.length_a   1.000
_cell.length_b   1.000
_cell.length_c   1.000
_cell.angle_alpha   90.00
_cell.angle_beta   90.00
_cell.angle_gamma   90.00
#
_symmetry.space_group_name_H-M   'P 1'
#
loop_
_entity.id
_entity.type
_entity.pdbx_description
1 polymer ?
#
loop_
_entity_poly.entity_id
_entity_poly.type
_entity_poly.pdbx_seq_one_letter_code
_entity_poly.pdbx_strand_id
1 'polypeptide(L)'
;GEQALDIGTGRGAALWALADAVGATGHVTGLDLAAAMVAATRREAAERGLTTVSLVVADAVAPDLPEASFDLAVASLVLFFLPDPPAALRVWHGLLVPGGRLGLSTFGSRDAAWEQLDDVFTPFLPPQLLDARTSGTRGPFASDAGVEELVAAAGFSDVRTTHLEQTVRFVDAEQWRLWSWSHGQRTHWDAVPEERRGDVLAAGAERLEAARDSTGGFTLTQQVRLTVGIRPPDSHPGAARPAIG
;
A
#
# COMPACT_ATOMS: atom_id res chain seq x y z
N GLY A 1 17.32 16.05 1.00
CA GLY A 1 18.18 15.88 2.19
C GLY A 1 17.46 15.23 3.37
N GLU A 2 16.20 14.76 3.17
CA GLU A 2 15.39 14.12 4.23
C GLU A 2 15.70 12.64 4.38
N GLN A 3 15.44 12.12 5.59
CA GLN A 3 15.42 10.68 5.88
C GLN A 3 13.99 10.16 5.68
N ALA A 4 13.78 9.34 4.67
CA ALA A 4 12.46 8.79 4.36
C ALA A 4 12.39 7.28 4.64
N LEU A 5 11.22 6.81 5.05
CA LEU A 5 10.91 5.40 5.27
C LEU A 5 9.79 4.97 4.31
N ASP A 6 10.02 3.94 3.52
CA ASP A 6 9.01 3.28 2.68
C ASP A 6 8.60 1.94 3.32
N ILE A 7 7.41 1.92 3.89
CA ILE A 7 6.87 0.80 4.68
C ILE A 7 6.09 -0.14 3.75
N GLY A 8 6.50 -1.41 3.71
CA GLY A 8 5.96 -2.37 2.76
C GLY A 8 6.41 -2.05 1.33
N THR A 9 7.69 -1.77 1.17
CA THR A 9 8.30 -1.27 -0.07
C THR A 9 8.06 -2.15 -1.30
N GLY A 10 7.83 -3.46 -1.11
CA GLY A 10 7.61 -4.43 -2.19
C GLY A 10 8.70 -4.34 -3.26
N ARG A 11 8.29 -4.03 -4.49
CA ARG A 11 9.17 -3.83 -5.64
C ARG A 11 9.59 -2.36 -5.84
N GLY A 12 9.40 -1.53 -4.81
CA GLY A 12 9.89 -0.16 -4.80
C GLY A 12 8.98 0.87 -5.46
N ALA A 13 7.68 0.62 -5.54
CA ALA A 13 6.76 1.54 -6.23
C ALA A 13 6.81 2.97 -5.66
N ALA A 14 6.86 3.13 -4.33
CA ALA A 14 7.06 4.44 -3.69
C ALA A 14 8.54 4.77 -3.49
N LEU A 15 9.39 3.75 -3.25
CA LEU A 15 10.80 3.88 -2.96
C LEU A 15 11.57 4.72 -4.00
N TRP A 16 11.32 4.45 -5.30
CA TRP A 16 12.03 5.15 -6.36
C TRP A 16 11.68 6.63 -6.41
N ALA A 17 10.40 6.96 -6.28
CA ALA A 17 9.95 8.36 -6.22
C ALA A 17 10.49 9.08 -4.98
N LEU A 18 10.57 8.39 -3.84
CA LEU A 18 11.17 8.92 -2.62
C LEU A 18 12.66 9.17 -2.80
N ALA A 19 13.40 8.24 -3.43
CA ALA A 19 14.83 8.39 -3.70
C ALA A 19 15.12 9.62 -4.57
N ASP A 20 14.31 9.84 -5.59
CA ASP A 20 14.40 11.03 -6.43
C ASP A 20 14.09 12.32 -5.63
N ALA A 21 13.06 12.28 -4.78
CA ALA A 21 12.62 13.44 -4.02
C ALA A 21 13.59 13.86 -2.91
N VAL A 22 14.20 12.91 -2.18
CA VAL A 22 15.17 13.23 -1.11
C VAL A 22 16.51 13.71 -1.68
N GLY A 23 16.81 13.34 -2.91
CA GLY A 23 18.04 13.76 -3.62
C GLY A 23 19.32 13.16 -3.04
N ALA A 24 20.47 13.66 -3.50
CA ALA A 24 21.79 13.09 -3.19
C ALA A 24 22.23 13.21 -1.73
N THR A 25 21.62 14.11 -0.96
CA THR A 25 21.94 14.35 0.47
C THR A 25 20.94 13.72 1.42
N GLY A 26 19.86 13.15 0.91
CA GLY A 26 18.87 12.41 1.69
C GLY A 26 19.12 10.91 1.65
N HIS A 27 18.26 10.16 2.34
CA HIS A 27 18.31 8.71 2.34
C HIS A 27 16.90 8.12 2.43
N VAL A 28 16.68 6.99 1.77
CA VAL A 28 15.43 6.23 1.85
C VAL A 28 15.70 4.84 2.38
N THR A 29 15.03 4.48 3.46
CA THR A 29 15.00 3.10 3.95
C THR A 29 13.70 2.46 3.52
N GLY A 30 13.77 1.40 2.71
CA GLY A 30 12.63 0.57 2.36
C GLY A 30 12.57 -0.67 3.23
N LEU A 31 11.42 -0.98 3.83
CA LEU A 31 11.24 -2.23 4.57
C LEU A 31 10.10 -3.07 3.98
N ASP A 32 10.26 -4.38 4.04
CA ASP A 32 9.22 -5.35 3.67
C ASP A 32 9.42 -6.64 4.46
N LEU A 33 8.32 -7.33 4.77
CA LEU A 33 8.36 -8.64 5.43
C LEU A 33 8.88 -9.74 4.51
N ALA A 34 8.64 -9.61 3.20
CA ALA A 34 9.01 -10.59 2.19
C ALA A 34 10.49 -10.45 1.78
N ALA A 35 11.36 -11.30 2.31
CA ALA A 35 12.80 -11.29 1.99
C ALA A 35 13.08 -11.36 0.48
N ALA A 36 12.23 -12.06 -0.29
CA ALA A 36 12.38 -12.14 -1.76
C ALA A 36 12.12 -10.79 -2.44
N MET A 37 11.15 -9.99 -1.95
CA MET A 37 10.90 -8.63 -2.44
C MET A 37 12.08 -7.72 -2.12
N VAL A 38 12.53 -7.71 -0.87
CA VAL A 38 13.71 -6.94 -0.44
C VAL A 38 14.93 -7.27 -1.30
N ALA A 39 15.21 -8.57 -1.53
CA ALA A 39 16.35 -8.98 -2.34
C ALA A 39 16.25 -8.52 -3.79
N ALA A 40 15.05 -8.60 -4.39
CA ALA A 40 14.80 -8.17 -5.75
C ALA A 40 14.93 -6.64 -5.89
N THR A 41 14.36 -5.88 -4.96
CA THR A 41 14.41 -4.41 -4.95
C THR A 41 15.82 -3.91 -4.68
N ARG A 42 16.59 -4.60 -3.82
CA ARG A 42 18.02 -4.29 -3.59
C ARG A 42 18.87 -4.46 -4.86
N ARG A 43 18.64 -5.52 -5.65
CA ARG A 43 19.31 -5.68 -6.95
C ARG A 43 18.97 -4.54 -7.90
N GLU A 44 17.70 -4.19 -8.00
CA GLU A 44 17.24 -3.10 -8.85
C GLU A 44 17.81 -1.74 -8.42
N ALA A 45 17.90 -1.46 -7.11
CA ALA A 45 18.55 -0.26 -6.59
C ALA A 45 20.03 -0.19 -6.99
N ALA A 46 20.76 -1.33 -6.90
CA ALA A 46 22.16 -1.42 -7.34
C ALA A 46 22.31 -1.23 -8.85
N GLU A 47 21.43 -1.80 -9.67
CA GLU A 47 21.42 -1.64 -11.14
C GLU A 47 21.14 -0.19 -11.55
N ARG A 48 20.33 0.52 -10.76
CA ARG A 48 20.05 1.97 -10.93
C ARG A 48 21.16 2.87 -10.38
N GLY A 49 22.17 2.32 -9.69
CA GLY A 49 23.26 3.08 -9.07
C GLY A 49 22.82 3.93 -7.87
N LEU A 50 21.71 3.58 -7.20
CA LEU A 50 21.16 4.34 -6.08
C LEU A 50 21.91 4.02 -4.78
N THR A 51 22.80 4.91 -4.35
CA THR A 51 23.56 4.78 -3.10
C THR A 51 22.82 5.35 -1.88
N THR A 52 21.75 6.10 -2.11
CA THR A 52 20.91 6.73 -1.09
C THR A 52 19.72 5.87 -0.67
N VAL A 53 19.74 4.57 -1.00
CA VAL A 53 18.64 3.63 -0.71
C VAL A 53 19.18 2.45 0.10
N SER A 54 18.53 2.15 1.22
CA SER A 54 18.74 0.95 2.02
C SER A 54 17.48 0.08 2.05
N LEU A 55 17.64 -1.25 2.06
CA LEU A 55 16.54 -2.20 2.09
C LEU A 55 16.68 -3.14 3.30
N VAL A 56 15.61 -3.29 4.09
CA VAL A 56 15.58 -4.13 5.31
C VAL A 56 14.45 -5.13 5.23
N VAL A 57 14.70 -6.37 5.66
CA VAL A 57 13.63 -7.33 5.91
C VAL A 57 13.14 -7.08 7.33
N ALA A 58 11.91 -6.56 7.47
CA ALA A 58 11.35 -6.21 8.77
C ALA A 58 9.81 -6.29 8.74
N ASP A 59 9.23 -6.55 9.93
CA ASP A 59 7.78 -6.46 10.12
C ASP A 59 7.37 -4.99 10.30
N ALA A 60 6.40 -4.54 9.51
CA ALA A 60 5.90 -3.18 9.57
C ALA A 60 5.26 -2.81 10.94
N VAL A 61 4.80 -3.80 11.71
CA VAL A 61 4.19 -3.57 13.04
C VAL A 61 5.22 -3.52 14.17
N ALA A 62 6.44 -3.99 13.93
CA ALA A 62 7.52 -4.00 14.92
C ALA A 62 8.90 -3.91 14.23
N PRO A 63 9.17 -2.88 13.43
CA PRO A 63 10.46 -2.72 12.78
C PRO A 63 11.53 -2.36 13.83
N ASP A 64 12.68 -3.04 13.76
CA ASP A 64 13.84 -2.70 14.59
C ASP A 64 14.57 -1.50 13.96
N LEU A 65 13.95 -0.33 14.10
CA LEU A 65 14.43 0.95 13.58
C LEU A 65 14.44 1.99 14.71
N PRO A 66 15.40 2.93 14.69
CA PRO A 66 15.49 3.94 15.74
C PRO A 66 14.29 4.89 15.73
N GLU A 67 13.79 5.23 16.92
CA GLU A 67 12.76 6.24 17.10
C GLU A 67 13.23 7.64 16.65
N ALA A 68 12.28 8.48 16.26
CA ALA A 68 12.49 9.87 15.86
C ALA A 68 13.65 10.07 14.85
N SER A 69 13.72 9.16 13.85
CA SER A 69 14.83 9.14 12.88
C SER A 69 14.43 9.51 11.46
N PHE A 70 13.12 9.53 11.17
CA PHE A 70 12.64 9.79 9.82
C PHE A 70 11.85 11.10 9.75
N ASP A 71 12.10 11.87 8.70
CA ASP A 71 11.35 13.08 8.37
C ASP A 71 10.02 12.75 7.68
N LEU A 72 9.99 11.62 6.97
CA LEU A 72 8.83 11.14 6.21
C LEU A 72 8.72 9.61 6.32
N ALA A 73 7.52 9.12 6.58
CA ALA A 73 7.16 7.71 6.41
C ALA A 73 6.04 7.58 5.37
N VAL A 74 6.17 6.65 4.44
CA VAL A 74 5.16 6.35 3.42
C VAL A 74 4.77 4.89 3.51
N ALA A 75 3.47 4.58 3.44
CA ALA A 75 2.96 3.23 3.33
C ALA A 75 1.93 3.15 2.19
N SER A 76 2.37 2.63 1.06
CA SER A 76 1.55 2.58 -0.15
C SER A 76 0.80 1.25 -0.26
N LEU A 77 -0.52 1.28 -0.05
CA LEU A 77 -1.43 0.12 -0.11
C LEU A 77 -1.01 -1.02 0.85
N VAL A 78 -0.60 -0.67 2.07
CA VAL A 78 -0.07 -1.61 3.07
C VAL A 78 -0.95 -1.71 4.31
N LEU A 79 -1.40 -0.58 4.87
CA LEU A 79 -1.98 -0.48 6.20
C LEU A 79 -3.16 -1.46 6.43
N PHE A 80 -3.99 -1.68 5.44
CA PHE A 80 -5.16 -2.58 5.54
C PHE A 80 -4.82 -4.07 5.53
N PHE A 81 -3.57 -4.44 5.22
CA PHE A 81 -3.09 -5.83 5.34
C PHE A 81 -2.61 -6.17 6.75
N LEU A 82 -2.38 -5.16 7.59
CA LEU A 82 -1.82 -5.38 8.92
C LEU A 82 -2.88 -5.88 9.90
N PRO A 83 -2.52 -6.78 10.83
CA PRO A 83 -3.46 -7.34 11.81
C PRO A 83 -4.06 -6.28 12.75
N ASP A 84 -3.26 -5.26 13.10
CA ASP A 84 -3.65 -4.16 14.01
C ASP A 84 -3.18 -2.82 13.41
N PRO A 85 -3.95 -2.22 12.47
CA PRO A 85 -3.62 -0.93 11.89
C PRO A 85 -3.41 0.21 12.89
N PRO A 86 -4.23 0.34 13.97
CA PRO A 86 -3.98 1.33 15.02
C PRO A 86 -2.63 1.16 15.71
N ALA A 87 -2.21 -0.06 16.04
CA ALA A 87 -0.91 -0.31 16.66
C ALA A 87 0.24 0.03 15.71
N ALA A 88 0.14 -0.37 14.44
CA ALA A 88 1.14 -0.05 13.41
C ALA A 88 1.32 1.46 13.25
N LEU A 89 0.24 2.22 13.17
CA LEU A 89 0.30 3.68 13.06
C LEU A 89 0.97 4.34 14.27
N ARG A 90 0.76 3.83 15.49
CA ARG A 90 1.47 4.33 16.69
C ARG A 90 2.97 4.05 16.61
N VAL A 91 3.36 2.87 16.13
CA VAL A 91 4.77 2.54 15.88
C VAL A 91 5.37 3.51 14.86
N TRP A 92 4.72 3.71 13.72
CA TRP A 92 5.20 4.62 12.67
C TRP A 92 5.26 6.07 13.14
N HIS A 93 4.31 6.50 13.99
CA HIS A 93 4.37 7.81 14.65
C HIS A 93 5.65 7.94 15.49
N GLY A 94 6.05 6.92 16.26
CA GLY A 94 7.28 6.92 17.05
C GLY A 94 8.56 6.99 16.22
N LEU A 95 8.57 6.44 14.99
CA LEU A 95 9.72 6.47 14.09
C LEU A 95 9.97 7.84 13.45
N LEU A 96 8.93 8.66 13.28
CA LEU A 96 9.05 10.00 12.73
C LEU A 96 9.67 10.96 13.72
N VAL A 97 10.40 11.95 13.26
CA VAL A 97 10.81 13.10 14.08
C VAL A 97 9.60 13.98 14.44
N PRO A 98 9.65 14.78 15.52
CA PRO A 98 8.65 15.83 15.74
C PRO A 98 8.55 16.75 14.51
N GLY A 99 7.35 16.97 14.00
CA GLY A 99 7.09 17.66 12.73
C GLY A 99 7.23 16.77 11.48
N GLY A 100 7.62 15.51 11.64
CA GLY A 100 7.69 14.53 10.56
C GLY A 100 6.32 14.17 9.99
N ARG A 101 6.28 13.67 8.77
CA ARG A 101 5.07 13.46 7.98
C ARG A 101 4.82 11.98 7.73
N LEU A 102 3.56 11.59 7.79
CA LEU A 102 3.06 10.30 7.31
C LEU A 102 2.33 10.49 5.99
N GLY A 103 2.57 9.63 5.02
CA GLY A 103 1.79 9.50 3.80
C GLY A 103 1.26 8.08 3.65
N LEU A 104 -0.05 7.95 3.42
CA LEU A 104 -0.70 6.66 3.20
C LEU A 104 -1.40 6.64 1.86
N SER A 105 -1.39 5.51 1.17
CA SER A 105 -2.39 5.24 0.15
C SER A 105 -3.29 4.07 0.56
N THR A 106 -4.59 4.22 0.32
CA THR A 106 -5.61 3.19 0.53
C THR A 106 -6.60 3.21 -0.63
N PHE A 107 -7.38 2.14 -0.77
CA PHE A 107 -8.41 2.10 -1.80
C PHE A 107 -9.57 3.03 -1.44
N GLY A 108 -10.04 3.80 -2.41
CA GLY A 108 -11.25 4.61 -2.37
C GLY A 108 -12.43 3.93 -3.05
N SER A 109 -13.33 4.72 -3.62
CA SER A 109 -14.43 4.22 -4.45
C SER A 109 -13.89 3.54 -5.71
N ARG A 110 -14.68 2.63 -6.26
CA ARG A 110 -14.35 1.91 -7.48
C ARG A 110 -15.62 1.66 -8.30
N ASP A 111 -15.44 1.39 -9.59
CA ASP A 111 -16.54 0.99 -10.44
C ASP A 111 -17.23 -0.27 -9.92
N ALA A 112 -18.54 -0.35 -10.09
CA ALA A 112 -19.31 -1.54 -9.73
C ALA A 112 -18.79 -2.81 -10.43
N ALA A 113 -18.17 -2.68 -11.59
CA ALA A 113 -17.53 -3.78 -12.30
C ALA A 113 -16.38 -4.42 -11.50
N TRP A 114 -15.64 -3.64 -10.69
CA TRP A 114 -14.62 -4.19 -9.79
C TRP A 114 -15.22 -5.09 -8.72
N GLU A 115 -16.34 -4.67 -8.10
CA GLU A 115 -17.02 -5.47 -7.08
C GLU A 115 -17.55 -6.77 -7.69
N GLN A 116 -18.15 -6.67 -8.87
CA GLN A 116 -18.63 -7.84 -9.60
C GLN A 116 -17.51 -8.81 -10.00
N LEU A 117 -16.32 -8.30 -10.33
CA LEU A 117 -15.14 -9.12 -10.60
C LEU A 117 -14.62 -9.82 -9.33
N ASP A 118 -14.62 -9.13 -8.20
CA ASP A 118 -14.22 -9.76 -6.94
C ASP A 118 -15.21 -10.82 -6.49
N ASP A 119 -16.50 -10.62 -6.75
CA ASP A 119 -17.58 -11.55 -6.39
C ASP A 119 -17.46 -12.92 -7.07
N VAL A 120 -16.76 -13.03 -8.21
CA VAL A 120 -16.54 -14.35 -8.87
C VAL A 120 -15.74 -15.32 -7.99
N PHE A 121 -14.95 -14.80 -7.06
CA PHE A 121 -14.17 -15.60 -6.12
C PHE A 121 -14.94 -15.98 -4.84
N THR A 122 -15.98 -15.24 -4.51
CA THR A 122 -16.71 -15.37 -3.22
C THR A 122 -17.11 -16.82 -2.87
N PRO A 123 -17.57 -17.68 -3.81
CA PRO A 123 -17.92 -19.07 -3.50
C PRO A 123 -16.74 -19.94 -3.04
N PHE A 124 -15.52 -19.52 -3.29
CA PHE A 124 -14.29 -20.27 -3.03
C PHE A 124 -13.49 -19.72 -1.86
N LEU A 125 -13.81 -18.50 -1.40
CA LEU A 125 -13.03 -17.85 -0.36
C LEU A 125 -13.41 -18.35 1.03
N PRO A 126 -12.43 -18.76 1.85
CA PRO A 126 -12.67 -19.03 3.26
C PRO A 126 -13.09 -17.75 3.99
N PRO A 127 -13.84 -17.85 5.11
CA PRO A 127 -14.35 -16.68 5.84
C PRO A 127 -13.26 -15.64 6.20
N GLN A 128 -12.03 -16.11 6.44
CA GLN A 128 -10.91 -15.25 6.79
C GLN A 128 -10.49 -14.32 5.64
N LEU A 129 -10.64 -14.75 4.39
CA LEU A 129 -10.35 -13.93 3.21
C LEU A 129 -11.53 -13.01 2.83
N LEU A 130 -12.70 -13.24 3.40
CA LEU A 130 -13.85 -12.34 3.29
C LEU A 130 -13.79 -11.20 4.34
N ASP A 131 -12.82 -11.24 5.25
CA ASP A 131 -12.62 -10.20 6.27
C ASP A 131 -12.21 -8.85 5.63
N ALA A 132 -12.66 -7.79 6.27
CA ALA A 132 -12.40 -6.39 5.90
C ALA A 132 -10.92 -6.06 5.65
N ARG A 133 -10.03 -6.75 6.37
CA ARG A 133 -8.58 -6.54 6.30
C ARG A 133 -7.94 -6.91 4.97
N THR A 134 -8.58 -7.74 4.16
CA THR A 134 -8.03 -8.17 2.87
C THR A 134 -8.53 -7.34 1.69
N SER A 135 -9.67 -6.65 1.84
CA SER A 135 -10.26 -5.86 0.75
C SER A 135 -9.80 -4.39 0.71
N GLY A 136 -9.30 -3.86 1.84
CA GLY A 136 -8.91 -2.45 1.95
C GLY A 136 -10.05 -1.45 1.76
N THR A 137 -11.32 -1.92 1.81
CA THR A 137 -12.50 -1.11 1.51
C THR A 137 -13.60 -1.19 2.58
N ARG A 138 -13.33 -1.86 3.71
CA ARG A 138 -14.29 -2.05 4.82
C ARG A 138 -13.74 -1.50 6.14
N GLY A 139 -14.61 -1.45 7.16
CA GLY A 139 -14.24 -0.91 8.46
C GLY A 139 -13.76 0.54 8.35
N PRO A 140 -12.64 0.92 8.99
CA PRO A 140 -12.11 2.29 8.89
C PRO A 140 -11.70 2.67 7.45
N PHE A 141 -11.44 1.69 6.59
CA PHE A 141 -11.08 1.92 5.18
C PHE A 141 -12.29 2.11 4.25
N ALA A 142 -13.52 2.06 4.77
CA ALA A 142 -14.73 2.28 3.98
C ALA A 142 -14.95 3.76 3.59
N SER A 143 -14.38 4.71 4.32
CA SER A 143 -14.56 6.15 4.10
C SER A 143 -13.29 6.94 4.37
N ASP A 144 -13.24 8.17 3.87
CA ASP A 144 -12.16 9.12 4.17
C ASP A 144 -12.12 9.42 5.66
N ALA A 145 -13.27 9.73 6.26
CA ALA A 145 -13.39 10.00 7.68
C ALA A 145 -12.85 8.84 8.54
N GLY A 146 -13.15 7.59 8.17
CA GLY A 146 -12.65 6.43 8.91
C GLY A 146 -11.14 6.29 8.86
N VAL A 147 -10.51 6.58 7.70
CA VAL A 147 -9.04 6.59 7.59
C VAL A 147 -8.44 7.77 8.35
N GLU A 148 -9.04 8.95 8.26
CA GLU A 148 -8.58 10.14 8.97
C GLU A 148 -8.68 9.98 10.48
N GLU A 149 -9.79 9.45 11.00
CA GLU A 149 -9.97 9.13 12.42
C GLU A 149 -8.94 8.10 12.90
N LEU A 150 -8.67 7.07 12.09
CA LEU A 150 -7.67 6.05 12.40
C LEU A 150 -6.27 6.66 12.55
N VAL A 151 -5.88 7.55 11.64
CA VAL A 151 -4.58 8.24 11.66
C VAL A 151 -4.52 9.25 12.82
N ALA A 152 -5.57 10.04 13.03
CA ALA A 152 -5.64 11.00 14.12
C ALA A 152 -5.57 10.31 15.51
N ALA A 153 -6.25 9.17 15.68
CA ALA A 153 -6.23 8.38 16.90
C ALA A 153 -4.84 7.80 17.24
N ALA A 154 -3.96 7.69 16.26
CA ALA A 154 -2.57 7.29 16.45
C ALA A 154 -1.64 8.45 16.87
N GLY A 155 -2.17 9.67 17.00
CA GLY A 155 -1.43 10.86 17.47
C GLY A 155 -1.02 11.85 16.38
N PHE A 156 -1.40 11.63 15.12
CA PHE A 156 -1.13 12.56 14.04
C PHE A 156 -2.09 13.74 14.05
N SER A 157 -1.60 14.93 13.71
CA SER A 157 -2.38 16.16 13.49
C SER A 157 -2.45 16.48 12.00
N ASP A 158 -3.26 17.49 11.66
CA ASP A 158 -3.43 18.01 10.28
C ASP A 158 -3.72 16.89 9.26
N VAL A 159 -4.49 15.90 9.72
CA VAL A 159 -4.85 14.73 8.89
C VAL A 159 -5.81 15.18 7.79
N ARG A 160 -5.47 14.87 6.55
CA ARG A 160 -6.32 15.17 5.39
C ARG A 160 -6.16 14.14 4.31
N THR A 161 -7.24 13.87 3.60
CA THR A 161 -7.31 12.94 2.49
C THR A 161 -7.57 13.68 1.18
N THR A 162 -6.84 13.30 0.15
CA THR A 162 -7.09 13.67 -1.24
C THR A 162 -7.24 12.40 -2.07
N HIS A 163 -7.73 12.54 -3.31
CA HIS A 163 -8.02 11.39 -4.16
C HIS A 163 -7.25 11.47 -5.47
N LEU A 164 -6.80 10.28 -5.90
CA LEU A 164 -6.28 10.05 -7.24
C LEU A 164 -7.14 9.00 -7.92
N GLU A 165 -7.65 9.31 -9.09
CA GLU A 165 -8.37 8.36 -9.92
C GLU A 165 -7.37 7.61 -10.82
N GLN A 166 -7.45 6.29 -10.79
CA GLN A 166 -6.65 5.40 -11.62
C GLN A 166 -7.57 4.61 -12.55
N THR A 167 -7.25 4.67 -13.82
CA THR A 167 -7.92 3.87 -14.83
C THR A 167 -7.04 2.66 -15.18
N VAL A 168 -7.63 1.47 -15.06
CA VAL A 168 -7.00 0.21 -15.46
C VAL A 168 -7.71 -0.29 -16.71
N ARG A 169 -6.93 -0.60 -17.74
CA ARG A 169 -7.47 -1.12 -18.99
C ARG A 169 -6.94 -2.51 -19.27
N PHE A 170 -7.84 -3.43 -19.56
CA PHE A 170 -7.52 -4.78 -20.03
C PHE A 170 -7.93 -4.94 -21.49
N VAL A 171 -7.09 -5.56 -22.30
CA VAL A 171 -7.43 -5.87 -23.69
C VAL A 171 -8.39 -7.03 -23.80
N ASP A 172 -8.32 -7.97 -22.83
CA ASP A 172 -9.16 -9.14 -22.72
C ASP A 172 -9.20 -9.68 -21.28
N ALA A 173 -10.03 -10.71 -21.05
CA ALA A 173 -10.16 -11.34 -19.75
C ALA A 173 -8.89 -12.09 -19.29
N GLU A 174 -8.07 -12.57 -20.23
CA GLU A 174 -6.81 -13.23 -19.90
C GLU A 174 -5.80 -12.24 -19.34
N GLN A 175 -5.75 -11.02 -19.86
CA GLN A 175 -4.91 -9.97 -19.28
C GLN A 175 -5.38 -9.59 -17.87
N TRP A 176 -6.70 -9.51 -17.62
CA TRP A 176 -7.23 -9.36 -16.27
C TRP A 176 -6.79 -10.52 -15.36
N ARG A 177 -6.89 -11.76 -15.81
CA ARG A 177 -6.45 -12.94 -15.07
C ARG A 177 -4.97 -12.83 -14.68
N LEU A 178 -4.09 -12.53 -15.64
CA LEU A 178 -2.65 -12.40 -15.41
C LEU A 178 -2.34 -11.25 -14.44
N TRP A 179 -3.03 -10.13 -14.61
CA TRP A 179 -2.89 -8.99 -13.72
C TRP A 179 -3.34 -9.32 -12.29
N SER A 180 -4.53 -9.91 -12.13
CA SER A 180 -5.06 -10.28 -10.82
C SER A 180 -4.21 -11.34 -10.12
N TRP A 181 -3.57 -12.23 -10.88
CA TRP A 181 -2.61 -13.20 -10.36
C TRP A 181 -1.30 -12.57 -9.88
N SER A 182 -0.92 -11.42 -10.41
CA SER A 182 0.37 -10.77 -10.15
C SER A 182 0.43 -9.98 -8.85
N HIS A 183 -0.68 -9.80 -8.14
CA HIS A 183 -0.78 -9.01 -6.91
C HIS A 183 -1.67 -9.68 -5.84
N GLY A 184 -2.24 -8.92 -4.90
CA GLY A 184 -2.98 -9.42 -3.74
C GLY A 184 -4.13 -10.38 -4.04
N GLN A 185 -4.75 -10.31 -5.22
CA GLN A 185 -5.80 -11.26 -5.64
C GLN A 185 -5.27 -12.68 -5.95
N ARG A 186 -3.96 -12.88 -5.99
CA ARG A 186 -3.38 -14.21 -6.14
C ARG A 186 -3.92 -15.19 -5.08
N THR A 187 -4.08 -14.73 -3.85
CA THR A 187 -4.63 -15.56 -2.76
C THR A 187 -6.07 -16.03 -3.04
N HIS A 188 -6.85 -15.23 -3.78
CA HIS A 188 -8.19 -15.63 -4.23
C HIS A 188 -8.10 -16.74 -5.28
N TRP A 189 -7.21 -16.59 -6.27
CA TRP A 189 -6.97 -17.63 -7.28
C TRP A 189 -6.45 -18.94 -6.66
N ASP A 190 -5.58 -18.85 -5.65
CA ASP A 190 -5.04 -20.00 -4.93
C ASP A 190 -6.13 -20.75 -4.16
N ALA A 191 -7.21 -20.07 -3.73
CA ALA A 191 -8.36 -20.67 -3.08
C ALA A 191 -9.31 -21.37 -4.08
N VAL A 192 -9.23 -21.06 -5.37
CA VAL A 192 -10.06 -21.69 -6.41
C VAL A 192 -9.46 -23.05 -6.79
N PRO A 193 -10.20 -24.17 -6.69
CA PRO A 193 -9.77 -25.48 -7.19
C PRO A 193 -9.36 -25.38 -8.67
N GLU A 194 -8.29 -26.07 -9.05
CA GLU A 194 -7.69 -25.96 -10.39
C GLU A 194 -8.72 -26.22 -11.50
N GLU A 195 -9.55 -27.24 -11.33
CA GLU A 195 -10.63 -27.61 -12.27
C GLU A 195 -11.75 -26.57 -12.38
N ARG A 196 -11.85 -25.62 -11.41
CA ARG A 196 -12.86 -24.55 -11.40
C ARG A 196 -12.32 -23.19 -11.88
N ARG A 197 -11.01 -23.07 -12.11
CA ARG A 197 -10.39 -21.82 -12.56
C ARG A 197 -10.91 -21.34 -13.91
N GLY A 198 -11.23 -22.29 -14.79
CA GLY A 198 -11.88 -21.99 -16.08
C GLY A 198 -13.26 -21.35 -15.92
N ASP A 199 -14.05 -21.82 -14.96
CA ASP A 199 -15.38 -21.26 -14.68
C ASP A 199 -15.27 -19.84 -14.13
N VAL A 200 -14.32 -19.61 -13.22
CA VAL A 200 -14.03 -18.27 -12.66
C VAL A 200 -13.58 -17.29 -13.74
N LEU A 201 -12.71 -17.74 -14.65
CA LEU A 201 -12.28 -16.91 -15.77
C LEU A 201 -13.45 -16.57 -16.71
N ALA A 202 -14.30 -17.52 -17.02
CA ALA A 202 -15.49 -17.29 -17.85
C ALA A 202 -16.47 -16.32 -17.18
N ALA A 203 -16.75 -16.52 -15.88
CA ALA A 203 -17.58 -15.60 -15.11
C ALA A 203 -16.96 -14.18 -15.05
N GLY A 204 -15.65 -14.07 -14.85
CA GLY A 204 -14.94 -12.80 -14.88
C GLY A 204 -15.02 -12.11 -16.25
N ALA A 205 -14.88 -12.87 -17.34
CA ALA A 205 -15.03 -12.34 -18.70
C ALA A 205 -16.45 -11.77 -18.91
N GLU A 206 -17.49 -12.47 -18.44
CA GLU A 206 -18.88 -11.99 -18.52
C GLU A 206 -19.07 -10.68 -17.73
N ARG A 207 -18.48 -10.59 -16.52
CA ARG A 207 -18.55 -9.36 -15.71
C ARG A 207 -17.83 -8.19 -16.35
N LEU A 208 -16.70 -8.42 -17.01
CA LEU A 208 -15.95 -7.40 -17.73
C LEU A 208 -16.73 -6.79 -18.90
N GLU A 209 -17.71 -7.49 -19.48
CA GLU A 209 -18.51 -6.93 -20.58
C GLU A 209 -19.22 -5.62 -20.20
N ALA A 210 -19.57 -5.43 -18.91
CA ALA A 210 -20.17 -4.19 -18.43
C ALA A 210 -19.20 -2.98 -18.48
N ALA A 211 -17.89 -3.25 -18.53
CA ALA A 211 -16.82 -2.26 -18.60
C ALA A 211 -16.18 -2.17 -20.00
N ARG A 212 -16.84 -2.73 -21.03
CA ARG A 212 -16.34 -2.72 -22.42
C ARG A 212 -16.28 -1.30 -22.96
N ASP A 213 -15.11 -0.90 -23.42
CA ASP A 213 -14.88 0.42 -24.02
C ASP A 213 -15.07 0.40 -25.55
N SER A 214 -15.05 1.57 -26.17
CA SER A 214 -15.25 1.74 -27.62
C SER A 214 -14.12 1.13 -28.48
N THR A 215 -13.01 0.76 -27.87
CA THR A 215 -11.85 0.13 -28.54
C THR A 215 -11.86 -1.40 -28.44
N GLY A 216 -12.91 -1.97 -27.79
CA GLY A 216 -13.10 -3.41 -27.63
C GLY A 216 -12.39 -4.00 -26.39
N GLY A 217 -11.68 -3.21 -25.61
CA GLY A 217 -11.13 -3.60 -24.31
C GLY A 217 -12.10 -3.32 -23.15
N PHE A 218 -11.59 -3.44 -21.93
CA PHE A 218 -12.34 -3.21 -20.71
C PHE A 218 -11.65 -2.15 -19.87
N THR A 219 -12.37 -1.11 -19.52
CA THR A 219 -11.85 0.01 -18.74
C THR A 219 -12.56 0.10 -17.41
N LEU A 220 -11.79 0.05 -16.31
CA LEU A 220 -12.28 0.12 -14.95
C LEU A 220 -11.57 1.25 -14.21
N THR A 221 -12.29 1.94 -13.36
CA THR A 221 -11.77 3.05 -12.56
C THR A 221 -11.67 2.63 -11.09
N GLN A 222 -10.55 2.94 -10.48
CA GLN A 222 -10.29 2.79 -9.07
C GLN A 222 -9.81 4.11 -8.50
N GLN A 223 -10.50 4.62 -7.50
CA GLN A 223 -10.01 5.74 -6.73
C GLN A 223 -9.01 5.24 -5.68
N VAL A 224 -7.91 5.97 -5.52
CA VAL A 224 -6.93 5.78 -4.46
C VAL A 224 -7.00 7.00 -3.54
N ARG A 225 -7.18 6.77 -2.24
CA ARG A 225 -7.04 7.79 -1.21
C ARG A 225 -5.58 8.03 -0.92
N LEU A 226 -5.19 9.28 -0.82
CA LEU A 226 -3.89 9.73 -0.36
C LEU A 226 -4.11 10.51 0.93
N THR A 227 -3.86 9.87 2.06
CA THR A 227 -4.02 10.48 3.39
C THR A 227 -2.66 10.88 3.93
N VAL A 228 -2.53 12.10 4.41
CA VAL A 228 -1.33 12.61 5.06
C VAL A 228 -1.65 13.06 6.48
N GLY A 229 -0.65 12.94 7.36
CA GLY A 229 -0.73 13.43 8.73
C GLY A 229 0.64 13.90 9.20
N ILE A 230 0.69 14.74 10.22
CA ILE A 230 1.92 15.31 10.79
C ILE A 230 2.08 14.79 12.21
N ARG A 231 3.27 14.27 12.57
CA ARG A 231 3.61 14.08 13.97
C ARG A 231 3.73 15.45 14.64
N PRO A 232 2.93 15.80 15.64
CA PRO A 232 3.04 17.08 16.32
C PRO A 232 4.46 17.32 16.86
N PRO A 233 4.93 18.57 16.95
CA PRO A 233 6.15 18.86 17.66
C PRO A 233 6.02 18.47 19.13
N ASP A 234 7.11 18.01 19.74
CA ASP A 234 7.12 17.69 21.17
C ASP A 234 6.78 18.95 21.98
N SER A 235 5.94 18.80 22.99
CA SER A 235 5.52 19.91 23.86
C SER A 235 6.67 20.49 24.72
N HIS A 236 7.90 19.95 24.56
CA HIS A 236 9.10 20.42 25.26
C HIS A 236 10.24 20.69 24.26
N PRO A 237 10.88 21.88 24.29
CA PRO A 237 12.05 22.14 23.46
C PRO A 237 13.27 21.42 24.03
N GLY A 238 13.87 20.46 23.31
CA GLY A 238 15.20 20.03 23.65
C GLY A 238 15.68 18.60 23.43
N ALA A 239 15.12 17.79 22.53
CA ALA A 239 15.74 16.51 22.17
C ALA A 239 16.57 16.65 20.88
N ALA A 240 17.88 16.52 20.97
CA ALA A 240 18.77 16.49 19.82
C ALA A 240 18.58 15.16 19.03
N ARG A 241 18.65 15.26 17.71
CA ARG A 241 18.54 14.14 16.77
C ARG A 241 19.62 13.07 17.06
N PRO A 242 19.31 11.76 17.22
CA PRO A 242 20.33 10.73 17.31
C PRO A 242 21.08 10.63 15.98
N ALA A 243 22.42 10.51 16.04
CA ALA A 243 23.23 10.29 14.86
C ALA A 243 22.98 8.85 14.34
N ILE A 244 22.58 8.74 13.09
CA ILE A 244 22.47 7.45 12.40
C ILE A 244 23.87 7.16 11.86
N GLY A 245 24.51 6.11 12.41
CA GLY A 245 25.80 5.60 11.94
C GLY A 245 25.65 4.65 10.74
#